data_b95afdaa24ffec7e2a2453f7e3b2cf4c
#
_entry.id   b95afdaa24ffec7e2a2453f7e3b2cf4c
#
_cell.length_a   1.000
_cell.length_b   1.000
_cell.length_c   1.000
_cell.angle_alpha   90.00
_cell.angle_beta   90.00
_cell.angle_gamma   90.00
#
_symmetry.space_group_name_H-M   'P 1'
#
loop_
_entity.id
_entity.type
_entity.pdbx_description
1 polymer ?
#
loop_
_entity_poly.entity_id
_entity_poly.type
_entity_poly.pdbx_seq_one_letter_code
_entity_poly.pdbx_strand_id
1 'polypeptide(L)'
;MELKLEGITKSYTKGKKRKNALEDFTLTLTEGVYGLLGSNGAGKSTLINIITGIIGRDSGNISFTDGNDNSFLSHLGFMPQGMDFYRNFTAKDYIKYIMALKKYSPDNADEYALTTLGKVNLRADADKKIGAFSGGMKQRLGIAQAIVG
;
A
#
# COMPACT_ATOMS: atom_id res chain seq x y z
N MET A 1 -11.42 10.70 -10.54
CA MET A 1 -10.33 10.56 -9.54
C MET A 1 -9.00 10.82 -10.24
N GLU A 2 -8.16 11.74 -9.74
CA GLU A 2 -6.87 12.08 -10.35
C GLU A 2 -5.80 12.25 -9.26
N LEU A 3 -4.67 11.58 -9.41
CA LEU A 3 -3.48 11.76 -8.57
C LEU A 3 -2.41 12.49 -9.39
N LYS A 4 -2.01 13.67 -8.91
CA LYS A 4 -1.01 14.52 -9.55
C LYS A 4 0.25 14.61 -8.71
N LEU A 5 1.38 14.34 -9.32
CA LEU A 5 2.71 14.55 -8.79
C LEU A 5 3.38 15.65 -9.62
N GLU A 6 3.86 16.72 -9.00
CA GLU A 6 4.43 17.88 -9.68
C GLU A 6 5.80 18.20 -9.11
N GLY A 7 6.85 18.09 -9.94
CA GLY A 7 8.22 18.45 -9.57
C GLY A 7 8.81 17.65 -8.42
N ILE A 8 8.42 16.38 -8.25
CA ILE A 8 8.87 15.55 -7.12
C ILE A 8 10.37 15.31 -7.22
N THR A 9 11.09 15.78 -6.22
CA THR A 9 12.53 15.53 -6.08
C THR A 9 12.82 14.81 -4.79
N LYS A 10 13.71 13.81 -4.85
CA LYS A 10 14.23 13.09 -3.70
C LYS A 10 15.68 12.72 -3.88
N SER A 11 16.49 13.07 -2.90
CA SER A 11 17.89 12.71 -2.85
C SER A 11 18.25 11.94 -1.59
N TYR A 12 19.25 11.11 -1.69
CA TYR A 12 19.86 10.40 -0.57
C TYR A 12 21.34 10.75 -0.46
N THR A 13 21.79 11.00 0.76
CA THR A 13 23.20 11.30 1.04
C THR A 13 23.83 10.10 1.73
N LYS A 14 24.91 9.57 1.16
CA LYS A 14 25.74 8.53 1.77
C LYS A 14 27.18 9.04 1.90
N GLY A 15 27.57 9.39 3.12
CA GLY A 15 28.83 10.08 3.38
C GLY A 15 28.88 11.45 2.67
N LYS A 16 29.91 11.67 1.82
CA LYS A 16 30.04 12.91 1.03
C LYS A 16 29.32 12.89 -0.33
N LYS A 17 28.71 11.78 -0.71
CA LYS A 17 28.03 11.63 -2.02
C LYS A 17 26.54 11.80 -1.86
N ARG A 18 25.97 12.75 -2.60
CA ARG A 18 24.53 12.92 -2.80
C ARG A 18 24.13 12.27 -4.11
N LYS A 19 23.04 11.50 -4.11
CA LYS A 19 22.47 10.88 -5.30
C LYS A 19 20.98 11.22 -5.36
N ASN A 20 20.54 11.81 -6.48
CA ASN A 20 19.12 12.00 -6.73
C ASN A 20 18.51 10.65 -7.12
N ALA A 21 17.45 10.27 -6.41
CA ALA A 21 16.62 9.10 -6.72
C ALA A 21 15.45 9.50 -7.61
N LEU A 22 14.95 10.72 -7.43
CA LEU A 22 13.97 11.38 -8.29
C LEU A 22 14.43 12.83 -8.48
N GLU A 23 14.25 13.36 -9.69
CA GLU A 23 14.62 14.72 -10.05
C GLU A 23 13.53 15.32 -10.93
N ASP A 24 12.84 16.32 -10.39
CA ASP A 24 11.74 17.05 -11.04
C ASP A 24 10.69 16.14 -11.71
N PHE A 25 10.35 15.04 -11.02
CA PHE A 25 9.46 14.03 -11.55
C PHE A 25 8.01 14.51 -11.51
N THR A 26 7.37 14.57 -12.67
CA THR A 26 5.97 14.97 -12.81
C THR A 26 5.17 13.85 -13.48
N LEU A 27 4.01 13.52 -12.91
CA LEU A 27 3.12 12.47 -13.40
C LEU A 27 1.69 12.77 -12.98
N THR A 28 0.75 12.55 -13.89
CA THR A 28 -0.69 12.56 -13.59
C THR A 28 -1.24 11.16 -13.85
N LEU A 29 -1.91 10.61 -12.85
CA LEU A 29 -2.60 9.32 -12.91
C LEU A 29 -4.11 9.55 -12.78
N THR A 30 -4.87 9.01 -13.71
CA THR A 30 -6.34 8.95 -13.68
C THR A 30 -6.79 7.55 -13.32
N GLU A 31 -8.07 7.22 -13.48
CA GLU A 31 -8.55 5.85 -13.31
C GLU A 31 -7.88 4.91 -14.31
N GLY A 32 -7.40 3.76 -13.83
CA GLY A 32 -6.75 2.77 -14.69
C GLY A 32 -5.72 1.91 -13.95
N VAL A 33 -5.08 1.03 -14.71
CA VAL A 33 -3.97 0.20 -14.25
C VAL A 33 -2.67 0.70 -14.87
N TYR A 34 -1.71 1.05 -14.04
CA TYR A 34 -0.42 1.60 -14.47
C TYR A 34 0.73 0.68 -14.09
N GLY A 35 1.63 0.44 -15.04
CA GLY A 35 2.88 -0.30 -14.81
C GLY A 35 4.05 0.66 -14.66
N LEU A 36 4.76 0.61 -13.54
CA LEU A 36 5.98 1.39 -13.32
C LEU A 36 7.21 0.55 -13.70
N LEU A 37 7.79 0.84 -14.86
CA LEU A 37 8.92 0.11 -15.44
C LEU A 37 10.22 0.90 -15.29
N GLY A 38 11.34 0.20 -15.23
CA GLY A 38 12.68 0.79 -15.16
C GLY A 38 13.69 -0.16 -14.51
N SER A 39 14.97 0.12 -14.68
CA SER A 39 16.08 -0.64 -14.09
C SER A 39 16.10 -0.58 -12.56
N ASN A 40 16.88 -1.46 -11.94
CA ASN A 40 17.12 -1.38 -10.50
C ASN A 40 17.85 -0.07 -10.16
N GLY A 41 17.34 0.63 -9.15
CA GLY A 41 17.87 1.94 -8.76
C GLY A 41 17.33 3.14 -9.56
N ALA A 42 16.34 2.95 -10.45
CA ALA A 42 15.67 4.01 -11.19
C ALA A 42 14.68 4.85 -10.36
N GLY A 43 14.60 4.66 -9.05
CA GLY A 43 13.73 5.46 -8.18
C GLY A 43 12.30 4.92 -8.00
N LYS A 44 11.93 3.78 -8.61
CA LYS A 44 10.57 3.22 -8.55
C LYS A 44 10.05 3.06 -7.12
N SER A 45 10.82 2.39 -6.27
CA SER A 45 10.42 2.20 -4.86
C SER A 45 10.40 3.52 -4.08
N THR A 46 11.29 4.46 -4.42
CA THR A 46 11.29 5.80 -3.84
C THR A 46 10.01 6.54 -4.18
N LEU A 47 9.57 6.49 -5.44
CA LEU A 47 8.34 7.11 -5.89
C LEU A 47 7.12 6.52 -5.16
N ILE A 48 7.00 5.19 -5.12
CA ILE A 48 5.90 4.52 -4.41
C ILE A 48 5.90 4.90 -2.92
N ASN A 49 7.06 4.88 -2.25
CA ASN A 49 7.16 5.22 -0.84
C ASN A 49 6.83 6.71 -0.56
N ILE A 50 7.06 7.60 -1.52
CA ILE A 50 6.63 9.01 -1.42
C ILE A 50 5.11 9.12 -1.58
N ILE A 51 4.52 8.44 -2.57
CA ILE A 51 3.07 8.43 -2.79
C ILE A 51 2.35 7.86 -1.56
N THR A 52 2.89 6.80 -0.97
CA THR A 52 2.31 6.15 0.23
C THR A 52 2.60 6.88 1.55
N GLY A 53 3.36 7.99 1.51
CA GLY A 53 3.72 8.75 2.71
C GLY A 53 4.74 8.10 3.63
N ILE A 54 5.34 6.95 3.23
CA ILE A 54 6.37 6.25 4.02
C ILE A 54 7.65 7.07 4.13
N ILE A 55 8.01 7.79 3.06
CA ILE A 55 9.12 8.74 3.06
C ILE A 55 8.68 10.11 2.56
N GLY A 56 9.27 11.17 3.12
CA GLY A 56 9.05 12.53 2.65
C GLY A 56 9.80 12.83 1.34
N ARG A 57 9.21 13.64 0.48
CA ARG A 57 9.88 14.27 -0.67
C ARG A 57 10.75 15.44 -0.21
N ASP A 58 11.78 15.80 -0.99
CA ASP A 58 12.62 16.97 -0.73
C ASP A 58 11.96 18.24 -1.30
N SER A 59 11.30 18.14 -2.47
CA SER A 59 10.51 19.20 -3.09
C SER A 59 9.40 18.64 -3.97
N GLY A 60 8.56 19.53 -4.51
CA GLY A 60 7.42 19.20 -5.36
C GLY A 60 6.10 19.06 -4.57
N ASN A 61 5.03 18.78 -5.29
CA ASN A 61 3.69 18.67 -4.72
C ASN A 61 3.00 17.36 -5.13
N ILE A 62 2.14 16.83 -4.24
CA ILE A 62 1.23 15.72 -4.53
C ILE A 62 -0.17 16.22 -4.21
N SER A 63 -1.06 16.16 -5.18
CA SER A 63 -2.46 16.52 -5.03
C SER A 63 -3.36 15.39 -5.52
N PHE A 64 -4.55 15.31 -4.91
CA PHE A 64 -5.55 14.32 -5.24
C PHE A 64 -6.90 15.01 -5.43
N THR A 65 -7.50 14.86 -6.62
CA THR A 65 -8.71 15.60 -6.99
C THR A 65 -9.99 14.81 -6.76
N ASP A 66 -10.22 14.43 -5.52
CA ASP A 66 -11.54 13.93 -5.09
C ASP A 66 -12.03 14.68 -3.83
N GLY A 67 -11.61 15.94 -3.72
CA GLY A 67 -12.28 16.92 -2.90
C GLY A 67 -11.71 17.20 -1.51
N ASN A 68 -10.71 16.48 -0.98
CA ASN A 68 -10.02 16.87 0.26
C ASN A 68 -8.62 16.29 0.35
N ASP A 69 -7.61 17.14 0.43
CA ASP A 69 -6.18 16.77 0.46
C ASP A 69 -5.78 15.78 1.58
N ASN A 70 -6.54 15.73 2.66
CA ASN A 70 -6.27 14.81 3.79
C ASN A 70 -6.91 13.43 3.62
N SER A 71 -7.69 13.19 2.58
CA SER A 71 -8.41 11.93 2.39
C SER A 71 -7.65 10.89 1.55
N PHE A 72 -6.64 11.30 0.76
CA PHE A 72 -5.92 10.38 -0.13
C PHE A 72 -5.33 9.16 0.59
N LEU A 73 -4.59 9.38 1.68
CA LEU A 73 -3.95 8.28 2.41
C LEU A 73 -4.98 7.35 3.08
N SER A 74 -6.17 7.85 3.43
CA SER A 74 -7.23 7.02 4.01
C SER A 74 -7.87 6.08 2.97
N HIS A 75 -7.83 6.46 1.69
CA HIS A 75 -8.33 5.65 0.57
C HIS A 75 -7.23 4.81 -0.09
N LEU A 76 -5.99 4.98 0.34
CA LEU A 76 -4.87 4.27 -0.25
C LEU A 76 -4.75 2.85 0.30
N GLY A 77 -4.86 1.85 -0.58
CA GLY A 77 -4.43 0.49 -0.29
C GLY A 77 -2.99 0.28 -0.74
N PHE A 78 -2.13 -0.18 0.18
CA PHE A 78 -0.72 -0.45 -0.14
C PHE A 78 -0.30 -1.83 0.30
N MET A 79 0.37 -2.55 -0.60
CA MET A 79 1.00 -3.83 -0.35
C MET A 79 2.51 -3.69 -0.54
N PRO A 80 3.31 -3.61 0.54
CA PRO A 80 4.77 -3.53 0.43
C PRO A 80 5.37 -4.85 -0.05
N GLN A 81 6.56 -4.75 -0.68
CA GLN A 81 7.36 -5.91 -1.01
C GLN A 81 7.94 -6.54 0.27
N GLY A 82 7.84 -7.85 0.43
CA GLY A 82 8.44 -8.57 1.56
C GLY A 82 7.69 -8.36 2.88
N MET A 83 6.37 -8.49 2.86
CA MET A 83 5.55 -8.41 4.07
C MET A 83 5.83 -9.56 5.05
N ASP A 84 6.09 -9.20 6.31
CA ASP A 84 6.03 -10.12 7.43
C ASP A 84 4.67 -10.06 8.11
N PHE A 85 4.10 -11.23 8.36
CA PHE A 85 2.80 -11.38 9.00
C PHE A 85 2.94 -11.93 10.42
N TYR A 86 2.01 -11.60 11.29
CA TYR A 86 1.87 -12.22 12.60
C TYR A 86 1.48 -13.69 12.46
N ARG A 87 2.45 -14.59 12.57
CA ARG A 87 2.32 -16.03 12.26
C ARG A 87 1.24 -16.75 13.09
N ASN A 88 0.96 -16.25 14.29
CA ASN A 88 0.00 -16.85 15.20
C ASN A 88 -1.45 -16.37 14.99
N PHE A 89 -1.65 -15.29 14.21
CA PHE A 89 -2.99 -14.83 13.85
C PHE A 89 -3.60 -15.79 12.84
N THR A 90 -4.94 -15.95 12.91
CA THR A 90 -5.69 -16.46 11.77
C THR A 90 -5.79 -15.39 10.68
N ALA A 91 -6.10 -15.77 9.45
CA ALA A 91 -6.29 -14.79 8.39
C ALA A 91 -7.45 -13.83 8.70
N LYS A 92 -8.53 -14.34 9.29
CA LYS A 92 -9.69 -13.54 9.73
C LYS A 92 -9.31 -12.55 10.82
N ASP A 93 -8.61 -12.98 11.86
CA ASP A 93 -8.17 -12.09 12.95
C ASP A 93 -7.22 -11.02 12.45
N TYR A 94 -6.35 -11.38 11.47
CA TYR A 94 -5.45 -10.41 10.84
C TYR A 94 -6.22 -9.32 10.09
N ILE A 95 -7.22 -9.66 9.29
CA ILE A 95 -8.05 -8.64 8.61
C ILE A 95 -8.77 -7.76 9.63
N LYS A 96 -9.34 -8.34 10.70
CA LYS A 96 -9.97 -7.56 11.79
C LYS A 96 -8.97 -6.63 12.48
N TYR A 97 -7.72 -7.06 12.68
CA TYR A 97 -6.66 -6.22 13.22
C TYR A 97 -6.35 -5.03 12.29
N ILE A 98 -6.26 -5.25 10.98
CA ILE A 98 -6.06 -4.17 9.99
C ILE A 98 -7.25 -3.20 9.99
N MET A 99 -8.49 -3.69 10.09
CA MET A 99 -9.68 -2.84 10.22
C MET A 99 -9.55 -1.92 11.44
N ALA A 100 -9.16 -2.46 12.59
CA ALA A 100 -8.97 -1.69 13.81
C ALA A 100 -7.88 -0.61 13.65
N LEU A 101 -6.76 -0.93 13.01
CA LEU A 101 -5.69 0.05 12.72
C LEU A 101 -6.17 1.19 11.81
N LYS A 102 -7.01 0.87 10.82
CA LYS A 102 -7.62 1.87 9.92
C LYS A 102 -8.81 2.61 10.55
N LYS A 103 -9.18 2.30 11.79
CA LYS A 103 -10.40 2.79 12.46
C LYS A 103 -11.67 2.51 11.66
N TYR A 104 -11.65 1.44 10.88
CA TYR A 104 -12.78 0.98 10.09
C TYR A 104 -13.57 -0.04 10.91
N SER A 105 -14.82 0.28 11.25
CA SER A 105 -15.67 -0.54 12.10
C SER A 105 -17.02 -0.83 11.40
N PRO A 106 -17.08 -1.85 10.55
CA PRO A 106 -18.35 -2.26 9.96
C PRO A 106 -19.27 -2.91 11.01
N ASP A 107 -20.58 -2.90 10.79
CA ASP A 107 -21.58 -3.47 11.68
C ASP A 107 -21.33 -4.96 12.00
N ASN A 108 -20.84 -5.72 11.01
CA ASN A 108 -20.42 -7.10 11.17
C ASN A 108 -18.96 -7.29 10.72
N ALA A 109 -18.03 -7.17 11.65
CA ALA A 109 -16.60 -7.29 11.40
C ALA A 109 -16.18 -8.67 10.90
N ASP A 110 -16.81 -9.73 11.38
CA ASP A 110 -16.51 -11.10 10.98
C ASP A 110 -16.93 -11.37 9.53
N GLU A 111 -18.14 -10.98 9.15
CA GLU A 111 -18.61 -11.16 7.78
C GLU A 111 -17.85 -10.27 6.80
N TYR A 112 -17.49 -9.05 7.20
CA TYR A 112 -16.63 -8.19 6.38
C TYR A 112 -15.25 -8.84 6.14
N ALA A 113 -14.63 -9.39 7.19
CA ALA A 113 -13.34 -10.07 7.06
C ALA A 113 -13.43 -11.30 6.14
N LEU A 114 -14.49 -12.12 6.29
CA LEU A 114 -14.72 -13.27 5.44
C LEU A 114 -14.98 -12.87 3.97
N THR A 115 -15.72 -11.80 3.74
CA THR A 115 -15.98 -11.26 2.40
C THR A 115 -14.68 -10.74 1.77
N THR A 116 -13.87 -10.00 2.52
CA THR A 116 -12.57 -9.50 2.07
C THR A 116 -11.62 -10.64 1.72
N LEU A 117 -11.55 -11.68 2.55
CA LEU A 117 -10.78 -12.89 2.25
C LEU A 117 -11.34 -13.64 1.03
N GLY A 118 -12.66 -13.62 0.83
CA GLY A 118 -13.31 -14.20 -0.35
C GLY A 118 -12.84 -13.55 -1.66
N LYS A 119 -12.67 -12.22 -1.68
CA LYS A 119 -12.17 -11.49 -2.86
C LYS A 119 -10.79 -11.96 -3.35
N VAL A 120 -10.00 -12.58 -2.47
CA VAL A 120 -8.66 -13.10 -2.77
C VAL A 120 -8.56 -14.63 -2.68
N ASN A 121 -9.70 -15.33 -2.70
CA ASN A 121 -9.76 -16.79 -2.61
C ASN A 121 -9.08 -17.37 -1.35
N LEU A 122 -9.33 -16.77 -0.18
CA LEU A 122 -8.84 -17.21 1.12
C LEU A 122 -9.98 -17.45 2.14
N ARG A 123 -11.26 -17.38 1.74
CA ARG A 123 -12.41 -17.55 2.65
C ARG A 123 -12.38 -18.91 3.35
N ALA A 124 -12.04 -19.98 2.64
CA ALA A 124 -11.94 -21.33 3.20
C ALA A 124 -10.78 -21.50 4.20
N ASP A 125 -9.76 -20.64 4.13
CA ASP A 125 -8.61 -20.67 5.02
C ASP A 125 -8.68 -19.57 6.11
N ALA A 126 -9.84 -18.94 6.31
CA ALA A 126 -10.02 -17.80 7.21
C ALA A 126 -9.57 -18.06 8.65
N ASP A 127 -9.84 -19.26 9.16
CA ASP A 127 -9.48 -19.68 10.52
C ASP A 127 -8.11 -20.35 10.61
N LYS A 128 -7.39 -20.51 9.49
CA LYS A 128 -6.05 -21.07 9.45
C LYS A 128 -5.01 -20.04 9.88
N LYS A 129 -4.06 -20.46 10.71
CA LYS A 129 -2.94 -19.61 11.13
C LYS A 129 -2.06 -19.20 9.93
N ILE A 130 -1.69 -17.93 9.85
CA ILE A 130 -0.85 -17.37 8.78
C ILE A 130 0.52 -18.04 8.71
N GLY A 131 1.03 -18.54 9.84
CA GLY A 131 2.27 -19.32 9.88
C GLY A 131 2.26 -20.55 8.99
N ALA A 132 1.08 -21.14 8.71
CA ALA A 132 0.88 -22.30 7.84
C ALA A 132 0.55 -21.92 6.36
N PHE A 133 0.54 -20.63 6.03
CA PHE A 133 0.27 -20.16 4.66
C PHE A 133 1.46 -20.37 3.74
N SER A 134 1.20 -20.78 2.51
CA SER A 134 2.18 -20.77 1.43
C SER A 134 2.54 -19.31 1.05
N GLY A 135 3.62 -19.11 0.28
CA GLY A 135 4.00 -17.80 -0.23
C GLY A 135 2.88 -17.11 -1.03
N GLY A 136 2.20 -17.85 -1.90
CA GLY A 136 1.07 -17.34 -2.66
C GLY A 136 -0.14 -16.99 -1.79
N MET A 137 -0.42 -17.75 -0.72
CA MET A 137 -1.48 -17.39 0.24
C MET A 137 -1.12 -16.11 0.99
N LYS A 138 0.14 -15.93 1.40
CA LYS A 138 0.60 -14.70 2.04
C LYS A 138 0.49 -13.49 1.10
N GLN A 139 0.82 -13.65 -0.18
CA GLN A 139 0.63 -12.58 -1.17
C GLN A 139 -0.84 -12.19 -1.30
N ARG A 140 -1.74 -13.18 -1.43
CA ARG A 140 -3.19 -12.91 -1.46
C ARG A 140 -3.69 -12.23 -0.19
N LEU A 141 -3.19 -12.64 0.98
CA LEU A 141 -3.53 -11.97 2.24
C LEU A 141 -3.03 -10.51 2.27
N GLY A 142 -1.87 -10.22 1.69
CA GLY A 142 -1.36 -8.86 1.53
C GLY A 142 -2.27 -8.00 0.63
N ILE A 143 -2.82 -8.59 -0.45
CA ILE A 143 -3.83 -7.91 -1.28
C ILE A 143 -5.11 -7.67 -0.46
N ALA A 144 -5.57 -8.68 0.30
CA ALA A 144 -6.74 -8.53 1.17
C ALA A 144 -6.56 -7.37 2.16
N GLN A 145 -5.39 -7.27 2.80
CA GLN A 145 -5.04 -6.14 3.68
C GLN A 145 -5.14 -4.79 2.97
N ALA A 146 -4.64 -4.70 1.73
CA ALA A 146 -4.62 -3.44 0.98
C ALA A 146 -6.01 -2.93 0.62
N ILE A 147 -7.00 -3.83 0.48
CA ILE A 147 -8.39 -3.50 0.10
C ILE A 147 -9.34 -3.39 1.28
N VAL A 148 -8.86 -3.38 2.52
CA VAL A 148 -9.66 -3.09 3.72
C VAL A 148 -9.99 -1.60 3.77
N GLY A 149 -11.27 -1.24 3.94
CA GLY A 149 -11.76 0.14 4.05
C GLY A 149 -12.50 0.62 2.84
#